data_89abae373a8ac4e9b47f517a7cec4743
#
_entry.id   89abae373a8ac4e9b47f517a7cec4743
#
_cell.length_a   1.000
_cell.length_b   1.000
_cell.length_c   1.000
_cell.angle_alpha   90.00
_cell.angle_beta   90.00
_cell.angle_gamma   90.00
#
_symmetry.space_group_name_H-M   'P 1'
#
loop_
_entity.id
_entity.type
_entity.pdbx_description
1 polymer ?
#
loop_
_entity_poly.entity_id
_entity_poly.type
_entity_poly.pdbx_seq_one_letter_code
_entity_poly.pdbx_strand_id
1 'polypeptide(L)'
;MVGAHWLRASGLGIKSKSSFLHIQFRFAFDKDPPVSANSPDMAGLIIAPRARIFHGHEWVYATEIKKAFGNPQAGDVVTLKDFRDRPLGSAIYNPESQIVARRFSRRKQDLDLDFFQRRIRQAIDHRKANGIDPTLARIVWSESDGLPGLIIDRYGDHLVVQTLTMAMDQRKHLIRDALIEELAPTSIVLRNDSPFRKAEGLETGISMLHGENPGAFTVTANEIEFEIDLVDGQKTGLYLDQLESHAEVAKLAKGKRVLDCFTNQGGFAIACAKAGATSVTAVDISGVACEAARENAKRNGVEIDVIEKNVFDFLKSAKDSYDLIILDPPSFTRSKKTLNDAMRGYKEIHLRSLKLLDKGGILSSFCCSHHATRELFLENIGRASVDAKKSLRLVAEHKQRADHPILITIPETSYLKGFTVEVIPTR
;
A
#
# COMPACT_ATOMS: atom_id res chain seq x y z
N MET A 1 -31.04 -41.11 21.69
CA MET A 1 -32.33 -41.43 22.37
C MET A 1 -32.80 -40.16 23.05
N VAL A 2 -33.95 -39.64 22.60
CA VAL A 2 -35.07 -39.04 23.32
C VAL A 2 -34.77 -37.70 24.02
N GLY A 3 -35.50 -36.60 23.89
CA GLY A 3 -36.76 -36.35 23.22
C GLY A 3 -37.14 -34.87 23.46
N ALA A 4 -37.93 -34.37 22.55
CA ALA A 4 -38.53 -33.06 22.56
C ALA A 4 -39.66 -32.95 23.61
N HIS A 5 -39.88 -31.77 24.19
CA HIS A 5 -41.20 -31.41 24.74
C HIS A 5 -41.54 -29.94 24.40
N TRP A 6 -42.69 -29.83 23.73
CA TRP A 6 -43.44 -28.62 23.46
C TRP A 6 -44.21 -28.17 24.70
N LEU A 7 -44.32 -26.86 24.91
CA LEU A 7 -45.50 -26.30 25.57
C LEU A 7 -45.86 -24.94 24.94
N ARG A 8 -47.11 -24.84 24.48
CA ARG A 8 -47.78 -23.64 24.03
C ARG A 8 -48.31 -22.86 25.25
N ALA A 9 -48.29 -21.53 25.12
CA ALA A 9 -49.32 -20.66 25.72
C ALA A 9 -49.38 -19.32 24.96
N SER A 10 -50.47 -19.15 24.23
CA SER A 10 -51.41 -18.03 24.05
C SER A 10 -50.94 -16.58 24.25
N GLY A 11 -50.86 -15.78 23.23
CA GLY A 11 -51.78 -14.72 22.83
C GLY A 11 -51.65 -13.40 23.59
N LEU A 12 -51.09 -12.41 22.94
CA LEU A 12 -51.61 -11.02 22.94
C LEU A 12 -50.93 -10.24 21.79
N GLY A 13 -51.73 -9.75 20.87
CA GLY A 13 -51.26 -9.06 19.70
C GLY A 13 -50.80 -7.62 20.01
N ILE A 14 -49.62 -7.29 19.56
CA ILE A 14 -49.20 -5.90 19.35
C ILE A 14 -48.69 -5.81 17.93
N LYS A 15 -49.45 -5.14 17.07
CA LYS A 15 -49.04 -4.74 15.73
C LYS A 15 -47.97 -3.65 15.86
N SER A 16 -46.69 -3.99 15.71
CA SER A 16 -45.68 -3.01 15.41
C SER A 16 -45.37 -3.07 13.89
N LYS A 17 -45.72 -2.00 13.21
CA LYS A 17 -45.29 -1.73 11.84
C LYS A 17 -43.78 -1.44 11.88
N SER A 18 -42.96 -2.43 11.60
CA SER A 18 -41.56 -2.18 11.26
C SER A 18 -41.47 -1.74 9.81
N SER A 19 -41.34 -0.44 9.61
CA SER A 19 -40.95 0.14 8.33
C SER A 19 -39.46 -0.20 8.09
N PHE A 20 -39.20 -1.24 7.30
CA PHE A 20 -37.88 -1.45 6.71
C PHE A 20 -37.61 -0.29 5.74
N LEU A 21 -36.76 0.65 6.14
CA LEU A 21 -36.18 1.63 5.25
C LEU A 21 -35.22 0.89 4.30
N HIS A 22 -35.71 0.56 3.10
CA HIS A 22 -34.88 0.15 1.99
C HIS A 22 -34.11 1.39 1.52
N ILE A 23 -32.87 1.57 2.01
CA ILE A 23 -31.95 2.52 1.42
C ILE A 23 -31.48 1.90 0.09
N GLN A 24 -32.21 2.24 -0.98
CA GLN A 24 -31.72 1.99 -2.33
C GLN A 24 -30.60 3.01 -2.61
N PHE A 25 -29.34 2.58 -2.53
CA PHE A 25 -28.24 3.30 -3.16
C PHE A 25 -28.46 3.26 -4.68
N ARG A 26 -29.13 4.26 -5.20
CA ARG A 26 -29.08 4.57 -6.64
C ARG A 26 -27.72 5.20 -6.90
N PHE A 27 -26.78 4.40 -7.41
CA PHE A 27 -25.66 4.95 -8.15
C PHE A 27 -26.25 5.65 -9.38
N ALA A 28 -26.34 6.96 -9.34
CA ALA A 28 -26.62 7.77 -10.52
C ALA A 28 -25.40 7.63 -11.43
N PHE A 29 -25.49 6.74 -12.43
CA PHE A 29 -24.58 6.79 -13.55
C PHE A 29 -24.95 8.05 -14.34
N ASP A 30 -24.19 9.13 -14.11
CA ASP A 30 -24.24 10.28 -14.97
C ASP A 30 -23.93 9.82 -16.40
N LYS A 31 -24.87 10.07 -17.30
CA LYS A 31 -24.69 9.86 -18.73
C LYS A 31 -23.79 10.98 -19.23
N ASP A 32 -22.50 10.67 -19.38
CA ASP A 32 -21.59 11.58 -20.07
C ASP A 32 -22.17 11.98 -21.44
N PRO A 33 -22.04 13.26 -21.84
CA PRO A 33 -22.52 13.71 -23.14
C PRO A 33 -21.81 12.95 -24.27
N PRO A 34 -22.46 12.71 -25.41
CA PRO A 34 -21.86 11.99 -26.52
C PRO A 34 -20.64 12.77 -27.05
N VAL A 35 -19.48 12.13 -27.02
CA VAL A 35 -18.25 12.65 -27.61
C VAL A 35 -18.44 12.81 -29.11
N SER A 36 -18.16 14.00 -29.67
CA SER A 36 -18.27 14.30 -31.09
C SER A 36 -17.45 13.33 -31.95
N ALA A 37 -18.07 12.81 -33.00
CA ALA A 37 -17.58 11.72 -33.86
C ALA A 37 -16.58 12.17 -34.95
N ASN A 38 -15.70 13.16 -34.73
CA ASN A 38 -14.70 13.56 -35.69
C ASN A 38 -13.38 13.93 -35.01
N SER A 39 -12.58 12.90 -34.67
CA SER A 39 -11.16 13.06 -34.39
C SER A 39 -10.37 12.25 -35.43
N PRO A 40 -9.21 12.72 -35.92
CA PRO A 40 -8.36 11.96 -36.84
C PRO A 40 -8.06 10.57 -36.27
N ASP A 41 -7.82 9.58 -37.12
CA ASP A 41 -7.57 8.18 -36.75
C ASP A 41 -6.64 8.09 -35.55
N MET A 42 -7.21 7.88 -34.37
CA MET A 42 -6.40 7.75 -33.15
C MET A 42 -5.56 6.49 -33.24
N ALA A 43 -4.28 6.63 -32.90
CA ALA A 43 -3.36 5.52 -32.79
C ALA A 43 -3.92 4.45 -31.81
N GLY A 44 -3.63 3.20 -32.10
CA GLY A 44 -4.18 2.13 -31.26
C GLY A 44 -3.49 0.79 -31.42
N LEU A 45 -3.98 -0.17 -30.61
CA LEU A 45 -3.45 -1.53 -30.55
C LEU A 45 -4.59 -2.54 -30.73
N ILE A 46 -4.34 -3.54 -31.58
CA ILE A 46 -5.19 -4.72 -31.69
C ILE A 46 -4.62 -5.81 -30.77
N ILE A 47 -5.43 -6.25 -29.84
CA ILE A 47 -5.04 -7.19 -28.80
C ILE A 47 -5.25 -8.64 -29.27
N ALA A 48 -4.27 -9.48 -29.02
CA ALA A 48 -4.30 -10.91 -29.36
C ALA A 48 -5.37 -11.66 -28.54
N PRO A 49 -5.97 -12.74 -29.07
CA PRO A 49 -6.84 -13.62 -28.32
C PRO A 49 -6.12 -14.16 -27.07
N ARG A 50 -6.85 -14.35 -25.98
CA ARG A 50 -6.34 -14.87 -24.70
C ARG A 50 -5.44 -13.92 -23.89
N ALA A 51 -5.30 -12.65 -24.30
CA ALA A 51 -4.63 -11.63 -23.48
C ALA A 51 -5.34 -11.43 -22.13
N ARG A 52 -4.58 -11.07 -21.12
CA ARG A 52 -5.09 -10.90 -19.75
C ARG A 52 -6.21 -9.87 -19.64
N ILE A 53 -6.25 -8.89 -20.51
CA ILE A 53 -7.27 -7.85 -20.54
C ILE A 53 -8.70 -8.42 -20.69
N PHE A 54 -8.86 -9.60 -21.34
CA PHE A 54 -10.13 -10.30 -21.45
C PHE A 54 -10.58 -10.97 -20.15
N HIS A 55 -9.66 -11.11 -19.19
CA HIS A 55 -9.90 -11.64 -17.85
C HIS A 55 -9.95 -10.52 -16.80
N GLY A 56 -10.06 -9.25 -17.24
CA GLY A 56 -10.22 -8.09 -16.37
C GLY A 56 -8.92 -7.41 -15.91
N HIS A 57 -7.76 -7.94 -16.27
CA HIS A 57 -6.48 -7.28 -16.02
C HIS A 57 -6.32 -6.04 -16.92
N GLU A 58 -5.78 -4.94 -16.39
CA GLU A 58 -5.69 -3.69 -17.14
C GLU A 58 -4.33 -3.52 -17.87
N TRP A 59 -3.40 -4.48 -17.74
CA TRP A 59 -2.09 -4.45 -18.37
C TRP A 59 -2.04 -5.28 -19.66
N VAL A 60 -1.33 -4.75 -20.65
CA VAL A 60 -1.05 -5.41 -21.92
C VAL A 60 0.46 -5.51 -22.11
N TYR A 61 0.96 -6.72 -22.33
CA TYR A 61 2.37 -6.99 -22.58
C TYR A 61 2.65 -7.07 -24.08
N ALA A 62 3.92 -6.90 -24.51
CA ALA A 62 4.30 -6.92 -25.93
C ALA A 62 3.79 -8.17 -26.67
N THR A 63 3.85 -9.35 -26.02
CA THR A 63 3.38 -10.62 -26.58
C THR A 63 1.86 -10.72 -26.76
N GLU A 64 1.11 -9.81 -26.17
CA GLU A 64 -0.35 -9.75 -26.24
C GLU A 64 -0.85 -8.77 -27.32
N ILE A 65 0.06 -8.08 -28.03
CA ILE A 65 -0.25 -7.15 -29.12
C ILE A 65 -0.15 -7.90 -30.45
N LYS A 66 -1.26 -7.93 -31.20
CA LYS A 66 -1.29 -8.47 -32.56
C LYS A 66 -0.80 -7.46 -33.60
N LYS A 67 -1.17 -6.19 -33.44
CA LYS A 67 -0.84 -5.12 -34.39
C LYS A 67 -1.02 -3.76 -33.72
N ALA A 68 -0.13 -2.81 -34.02
CA ALA A 68 -0.32 -1.39 -33.77
C ALA A 68 -0.80 -0.70 -35.07
N PHE A 69 -1.57 0.37 -34.94
CA PHE A 69 -2.01 1.23 -36.05
C PHE A 69 -1.92 2.70 -35.62
N GLY A 70 -1.84 3.61 -36.60
CA GLY A 70 -1.73 5.06 -36.35
C GLY A 70 -0.39 5.50 -35.74
N ASN A 71 0.66 4.65 -35.78
CA ASN A 71 2.02 4.93 -35.30
C ASN A 71 2.11 5.56 -33.88
N PRO A 72 1.60 4.86 -32.82
CA PRO A 72 1.63 5.40 -31.48
C PRO A 72 3.04 5.64 -30.95
N GLN A 73 3.23 6.74 -30.22
CA GLN A 73 4.48 7.11 -29.58
C GLN A 73 4.42 6.88 -28.06
N ALA A 74 5.58 6.80 -27.41
CA ALA A 74 5.67 6.66 -25.96
C ALA A 74 4.96 7.83 -25.24
N GLY A 75 4.04 7.50 -24.34
CA GLY A 75 3.22 8.47 -23.60
C GLY A 75 1.88 8.79 -24.25
N ASP A 76 1.61 8.28 -25.44
CA ASP A 76 0.32 8.48 -26.10
C ASP A 76 -0.84 7.79 -25.37
N VAL A 77 -2.02 8.36 -25.53
CA VAL A 77 -3.29 7.68 -25.25
C VAL A 77 -3.70 6.93 -26.50
N VAL A 78 -3.83 5.61 -26.39
CA VAL A 78 -4.16 4.73 -27.50
C VAL A 78 -5.52 4.05 -27.32
N THR A 79 -6.20 3.79 -28.43
CA THR A 79 -7.41 2.96 -28.44
C THR A 79 -7.00 1.48 -28.44
N LEU A 80 -7.51 0.72 -27.48
CA LEU A 80 -7.42 -0.73 -27.51
C LEU A 80 -8.60 -1.33 -28.24
N LYS A 81 -8.35 -2.29 -29.12
CA LYS A 81 -9.36 -3.09 -29.82
C LYS A 81 -9.06 -4.57 -29.68
N ASP A 82 -10.09 -5.38 -29.68
CA ASP A 82 -9.92 -6.84 -29.72
C ASP A 82 -9.54 -7.32 -31.13
N PHE A 83 -9.27 -8.61 -31.26
CA PHE A 83 -8.91 -9.25 -32.53
C PHE A 83 -10.05 -9.25 -33.58
N ARG A 84 -11.25 -8.80 -33.22
CA ARG A 84 -12.44 -8.61 -34.09
C ARG A 84 -12.74 -7.11 -34.31
N ASP A 85 -11.77 -6.24 -34.02
CA ASP A 85 -11.86 -4.78 -34.15
C ASP A 85 -12.89 -4.10 -33.22
N ARG A 86 -13.36 -4.79 -32.17
CA ARG A 86 -14.28 -4.22 -31.19
C ARG A 86 -13.50 -3.41 -30.14
N PRO A 87 -14.00 -2.21 -29.75
CA PRO A 87 -13.29 -1.35 -28.80
C PRO A 87 -13.23 -1.99 -27.40
N LEU A 88 -12.07 -1.90 -26.76
CA LEU A 88 -11.81 -2.30 -25.38
C LEU A 88 -11.57 -1.12 -24.44
N GLY A 89 -11.48 0.11 -24.99
CA GLY A 89 -11.28 1.34 -24.25
C GLY A 89 -9.97 2.07 -24.58
N SER A 90 -9.57 2.96 -23.68
CA SER A 90 -8.34 3.76 -23.80
C SER A 90 -7.26 3.28 -22.84
N ALA A 91 -6.01 3.34 -23.29
CA ALA A 91 -4.82 2.97 -22.53
C ALA A 91 -3.70 3.98 -22.73
N ILE A 92 -2.81 4.11 -21.76
CA ILE A 92 -1.51 4.73 -21.95
C ILE A 92 -0.57 3.74 -22.60
N TYR A 93 0.34 4.23 -23.45
CA TYR A 93 1.23 3.40 -24.25
C TYR A 93 2.70 3.77 -24.04
N ASN A 94 3.54 2.76 -23.93
CA ASN A 94 5.00 2.90 -23.99
C ASN A 94 5.63 1.61 -24.54
N PRO A 95 6.19 1.62 -25.76
CA PRO A 95 6.78 0.42 -26.37
C PRO A 95 8.06 -0.07 -25.67
N GLU A 96 8.73 0.80 -24.91
CA GLU A 96 9.95 0.46 -24.17
C GLU A 96 9.66 -0.22 -22.83
N SER A 97 8.45 -0.06 -22.30
CA SER A 97 8.03 -0.67 -21.05
C SER A 97 7.71 -2.16 -21.21
N GLN A 98 7.97 -2.96 -20.19
CA GLN A 98 7.50 -4.36 -20.15
C GLN A 98 5.97 -4.43 -20.21
N ILE A 99 5.27 -3.49 -19.58
CA ILE A 99 3.82 -3.34 -19.64
C ILE A 99 3.54 -2.27 -20.69
N VAL A 100 3.49 -2.72 -21.95
CA VAL A 100 3.43 -1.83 -23.13
C VAL A 100 2.19 -0.94 -23.16
N ALA A 101 1.06 -1.41 -22.65
CA ALA A 101 -0.09 -0.55 -22.48
C ALA A 101 -0.81 -0.84 -21.13
N ARG A 102 -1.37 0.23 -20.53
CA ARG A 102 -2.13 0.17 -19.30
C ARG A 102 -3.48 0.82 -19.53
N ARG A 103 -4.55 0.02 -19.56
CA ARG A 103 -5.90 0.53 -19.75
C ARG A 103 -6.35 1.31 -18.52
N PHE A 104 -6.78 2.54 -18.70
CA PHE A 104 -7.31 3.41 -17.64
C PHE A 104 -8.82 3.68 -17.79
N SER A 105 -9.38 3.35 -18.97
CA SER A 105 -10.81 3.49 -19.22
C SER A 105 -11.30 2.38 -20.14
N ARG A 106 -12.48 1.83 -19.87
CA ARG A 106 -13.19 0.89 -20.77
C ARG A 106 -13.98 1.60 -21.87
N ARG A 107 -14.01 2.92 -21.86
CA ARG A 107 -14.60 3.79 -22.88
C ARG A 107 -13.49 4.56 -23.58
N LYS A 108 -13.79 5.15 -24.72
CA LYS A 108 -12.93 6.14 -25.35
C LYS A 108 -12.81 7.34 -24.40
N GLN A 109 -11.60 7.65 -23.96
CA GLN A 109 -11.30 8.69 -22.99
C GLN A 109 -9.90 9.23 -23.24
N ASP A 110 -9.71 10.51 -23.08
CA ASP A 110 -8.40 11.15 -23.08
C ASP A 110 -7.92 11.42 -21.64
N LEU A 111 -6.65 11.76 -21.46
CA LEU A 111 -6.05 12.21 -20.21
C LEU A 111 -5.98 13.73 -20.18
N ASP A 112 -7.15 14.36 -20.13
CA ASP A 112 -7.32 15.80 -20.01
C ASP A 112 -7.49 16.25 -18.55
N LEU A 113 -7.59 17.57 -18.34
CA LEU A 113 -7.71 18.14 -17.00
C LEU A 113 -8.97 17.63 -16.27
N ASP A 114 -10.12 17.61 -16.97
CA ASP A 114 -11.40 17.14 -16.41
C ASP A 114 -11.32 15.66 -16.00
N PHE A 115 -10.64 14.82 -16.78
CA PHE A 115 -10.42 13.43 -16.41
C PHE A 115 -9.61 13.32 -15.09
N PHE A 116 -8.49 14.07 -14.96
CA PHE A 116 -7.69 14.05 -13.75
C PHE A 116 -8.48 14.54 -12.53
N GLN A 117 -9.21 15.64 -12.65
CA GLN A 117 -10.06 16.18 -11.58
C GLN A 117 -11.09 15.16 -11.11
N ARG A 118 -11.85 14.57 -12.03
CA ARG A 118 -12.85 13.55 -11.69
C ARG A 118 -12.24 12.33 -11.00
N ARG A 119 -11.08 11.83 -11.49
CA ARG A 119 -10.42 10.67 -10.90
C ARG A 119 -9.82 10.96 -9.52
N ILE A 120 -9.22 12.12 -9.35
CA ILE A 120 -8.68 12.55 -8.04
C ILE A 120 -9.83 12.70 -7.04
N ARG A 121 -10.93 13.36 -7.42
CA ARG A 121 -12.12 13.50 -6.57
C ARG A 121 -12.69 12.14 -6.16
N GLN A 122 -12.85 11.21 -7.10
CA GLN A 122 -13.30 9.84 -6.83
C GLN A 122 -12.37 9.11 -5.86
N ALA A 123 -11.06 9.30 -6.01
CA ALA A 123 -10.06 8.71 -5.13
C ALA A 123 -10.15 9.28 -3.70
N ILE A 124 -10.33 10.59 -3.55
CA ILE A 124 -10.56 11.26 -2.25
C ILE A 124 -11.84 10.73 -1.59
N ASP A 125 -12.94 10.66 -2.35
CA ASP A 125 -14.22 10.18 -1.84
C ASP A 125 -14.14 8.70 -1.39
N HIS A 126 -13.38 7.89 -2.12
CA HIS A 126 -13.11 6.52 -1.71
C HIS A 126 -12.39 6.45 -0.35
N ARG A 127 -11.37 7.29 -0.11
CA ARG A 127 -10.66 7.37 1.18
C ARG A 127 -11.62 7.75 2.31
N LYS A 128 -12.38 8.81 2.11
CA LYS A 128 -13.40 9.26 3.09
C LYS A 128 -14.43 8.18 3.40
N ALA A 129 -14.95 7.49 2.38
CA ALA A 129 -15.91 6.41 2.55
C ALA A 129 -15.38 5.21 3.34
N ASN A 130 -14.05 5.01 3.35
CA ASN A 130 -13.35 3.98 4.13
C ASN A 130 -12.81 4.50 5.48
N GLY A 131 -13.25 5.67 5.94
CA GLY A 131 -12.85 6.24 7.23
C GLY A 131 -11.40 6.76 7.27
N ILE A 132 -10.78 6.96 6.12
CA ILE A 132 -9.43 7.51 6.02
C ILE A 132 -9.51 9.04 5.98
N ASP A 133 -8.75 9.70 6.87
CA ASP A 133 -8.56 11.14 6.81
C ASP A 133 -7.72 11.49 5.56
N PRO A 134 -8.27 12.20 4.59
CA PRO A 134 -7.54 12.53 3.36
C PRO A 134 -6.44 13.58 3.57
N THR A 135 -6.27 14.15 4.76
CA THR A 135 -5.16 15.07 5.07
C THR A 135 -3.86 14.34 5.39
N LEU A 136 -3.94 13.03 5.71
CA LEU A 136 -2.79 12.16 5.91
C LEU A 136 -3.05 10.80 5.27
N ALA A 137 -2.89 10.74 3.96
CA ALA A 137 -3.24 9.55 3.18
C ALA A 137 -2.53 9.49 1.83
N ARG A 138 -2.41 8.28 1.28
CA ARG A 138 -2.21 8.10 -0.15
C ARG A 138 -3.50 8.40 -0.88
N ILE A 139 -3.54 9.58 -1.51
CA ILE A 139 -4.73 10.07 -2.24
C ILE A 139 -4.95 9.29 -3.53
N VAL A 140 -3.87 8.97 -4.25
CA VAL A 140 -3.92 8.19 -5.49
C VAL A 140 -2.94 7.02 -5.42
N TRP A 141 -3.47 5.82 -5.68
CA TRP A 141 -2.71 4.57 -5.76
C TRP A 141 -2.82 3.95 -7.16
N SER A 142 -2.18 4.59 -8.14
CA SER A 142 -1.93 4.06 -9.49
C SER A 142 -3.18 3.42 -10.15
N GLU A 143 -3.05 2.18 -10.63
CA GLU A 143 -4.11 1.42 -11.28
C GLU A 143 -5.37 1.30 -10.42
N SER A 144 -5.22 1.25 -9.11
CA SER A 144 -6.35 1.09 -8.18
C SER A 144 -7.32 2.28 -8.20
N ASP A 145 -6.82 3.46 -8.55
CA ASP A 145 -7.63 4.67 -8.73
C ASP A 145 -7.85 5.02 -10.21
N GLY A 146 -7.47 4.11 -11.14
CA GLY A 146 -7.61 4.30 -12.57
C GLY A 146 -6.68 5.37 -13.16
N LEU A 147 -5.54 5.61 -12.49
CA LEU A 147 -4.48 6.54 -12.87
C LEU A 147 -3.13 5.80 -12.95
N PRO A 148 -2.94 4.89 -13.91
CA PRO A 148 -1.81 3.96 -13.95
C PRO A 148 -0.46 4.67 -13.92
N GLY A 149 0.35 4.37 -12.90
CA GLY A 149 1.66 4.96 -12.71
C GLY A 149 1.66 6.33 -12.02
N LEU A 150 0.53 6.82 -11.50
CA LEU A 150 0.46 8.01 -10.67
C LEU A 150 0.30 7.62 -9.20
N ILE A 151 1.16 8.18 -8.34
CA ILE A 151 1.06 8.07 -6.89
C ILE A 151 1.00 9.48 -6.31
N ILE A 152 0.07 9.70 -5.38
CA ILE A 152 -0.06 10.98 -4.68
C ILE A 152 -0.24 10.71 -3.19
N ASP A 153 0.70 11.18 -2.38
CA ASP A 153 0.63 11.17 -0.92
C ASP A 153 0.36 12.58 -0.40
N ARG A 154 -0.50 12.71 0.59
CA ARG A 154 -0.83 13.98 1.23
C ARG A 154 -0.39 13.99 2.68
N TYR A 155 0.23 15.10 3.08
CA TYR A 155 0.71 15.42 4.42
C TYR A 155 0.26 16.82 4.80
N GLY A 156 -0.96 16.93 5.36
CA GLY A 156 -1.60 18.23 5.63
C GLY A 156 -1.86 19.02 4.34
N ASP A 157 -1.20 20.15 4.20
CA ASP A 157 -1.32 21.03 3.03
C ASP A 157 -0.23 20.77 1.97
N HIS A 158 0.58 19.75 2.16
CA HIS A 158 1.68 19.40 1.25
C HIS A 158 1.39 18.07 0.53
N LEU A 159 1.70 18.00 -0.76
CA LEU A 159 1.54 16.81 -1.57
C LEU A 159 2.90 16.30 -2.08
N VAL A 160 3.01 14.98 -2.15
CA VAL A 160 4.10 14.30 -2.86
C VAL A 160 3.52 13.58 -4.05
N VAL A 161 4.05 13.85 -5.23
CA VAL A 161 3.61 13.24 -6.50
C VAL A 161 4.73 12.41 -7.07
N GLN A 162 4.42 11.21 -7.54
CA GLN A 162 5.31 10.37 -8.34
C GLN A 162 4.64 10.04 -9.68
N THR A 163 5.31 10.33 -10.78
CA THR A 163 4.89 9.97 -12.14
C THR A 163 5.76 8.83 -12.64
N LEU A 164 5.26 7.60 -12.56
CA LEU A 164 6.04 6.38 -12.81
C LEU A 164 5.90 5.85 -14.25
N THR A 165 5.03 6.46 -15.08
CA THR A 165 4.84 6.11 -16.49
C THR A 165 5.05 7.32 -17.37
N MET A 166 5.48 7.09 -18.62
CA MET A 166 5.73 8.15 -19.60
C MET A 166 4.51 9.07 -19.76
N ALA A 167 3.32 8.50 -19.87
CA ALA A 167 2.10 9.27 -20.06
C ALA A 167 1.77 10.20 -18.88
N MET A 168 1.99 9.77 -17.65
CA MET A 168 1.79 10.60 -16.46
C MET A 168 2.86 11.66 -16.32
N ASP A 169 4.11 11.33 -16.66
CA ASP A 169 5.20 12.30 -16.61
C ASP A 169 5.02 13.46 -17.60
N GLN A 170 4.62 13.15 -18.85
CA GLN A 170 4.31 14.16 -19.86
C GLN A 170 3.15 15.08 -19.44
N ARG A 171 2.24 14.59 -18.60
CA ARG A 171 1.04 15.33 -18.14
C ARG A 171 1.14 15.86 -16.72
N LYS A 172 2.33 15.89 -16.12
CA LYS A 172 2.54 16.37 -14.75
C LYS A 172 1.99 17.77 -14.46
N HIS A 173 1.96 18.64 -15.47
CA HIS A 173 1.38 19.97 -15.30
C HIS A 173 -0.15 19.96 -15.24
N LEU A 174 -0.83 19.09 -16.03
CA LEU A 174 -2.28 18.89 -15.91
C LEU A 174 -2.64 18.24 -14.56
N ILE A 175 -1.82 17.29 -14.10
CA ILE A 175 -1.99 16.67 -12.78
C ILE A 175 -1.84 17.72 -11.67
N ARG A 176 -0.82 18.59 -11.77
CA ARG A 176 -0.64 19.74 -10.85
C ARG A 176 -1.89 20.61 -10.80
N ASP A 177 -2.39 21.02 -11.96
CA ASP A 177 -3.53 21.94 -12.05
C ASP A 177 -4.79 21.31 -11.46
N ALA A 178 -5.02 20.01 -11.72
CA ALA A 178 -6.11 19.25 -11.09
C ALA A 178 -5.96 19.18 -9.56
N LEU A 179 -4.73 18.97 -9.04
CA LEU A 179 -4.46 18.91 -7.60
C LEU A 179 -4.64 20.27 -6.92
N ILE A 180 -4.26 21.36 -7.57
CA ILE A 180 -4.47 22.72 -7.05
C ILE A 180 -5.97 22.99 -6.91
N GLU A 181 -6.78 22.62 -7.90
CA GLU A 181 -8.23 22.83 -7.88
C GLU A 181 -8.95 21.95 -6.84
N GLU A 182 -8.56 20.67 -6.72
CA GLU A 182 -9.26 19.73 -5.83
C GLU A 182 -8.81 19.79 -4.37
N LEU A 183 -7.57 20.18 -4.08
CA LEU A 183 -6.97 20.07 -2.75
C LEU A 183 -6.36 21.37 -2.23
N ALA A 184 -6.19 22.40 -3.07
CA ALA A 184 -5.58 23.69 -2.74
C ALA A 184 -4.27 23.55 -1.90
N PRO A 185 -3.28 22.73 -2.33
CA PRO A 185 -2.09 22.49 -1.54
C PRO A 185 -1.17 23.73 -1.49
N THR A 186 -0.46 23.92 -0.39
CA THR A 186 0.59 24.94 -0.28
C THR A 186 1.81 24.56 -1.12
N SER A 187 2.15 23.28 -1.20
CA SER A 187 3.25 22.81 -2.04
C SER A 187 2.99 21.42 -2.62
N ILE A 188 3.61 21.17 -3.78
CA ILE A 188 3.64 19.85 -4.44
C ILE A 188 5.09 19.50 -4.76
N VAL A 189 5.61 18.48 -4.10
CA VAL A 189 6.94 17.91 -4.35
C VAL A 189 6.83 16.78 -5.36
N LEU A 190 7.57 16.82 -6.44
CA LEU A 190 7.68 15.74 -7.43
C LEU A 190 8.85 14.81 -7.04
N ARG A 191 8.53 13.65 -6.45
CA ARG A 191 9.49 12.64 -5.98
C ARG A 191 9.69 11.54 -7.03
N ASN A 192 10.33 11.88 -8.12
CA ASN A 192 10.61 10.99 -9.24
C ASN A 192 11.96 10.25 -9.12
N ASP A 193 12.44 10.02 -7.91
CA ASP A 193 13.67 9.30 -7.58
C ASP A 193 13.50 7.77 -7.58
N SER A 194 12.31 7.27 -7.90
CA SER A 194 12.01 5.84 -7.99
C SER A 194 12.77 5.14 -9.13
N PRO A 195 13.45 4.00 -8.87
CA PRO A 195 14.14 3.24 -9.91
C PRO A 195 13.20 2.64 -10.98
N PHE A 196 11.89 2.53 -10.71
CA PHE A 196 10.91 2.04 -11.68
C PHE A 196 10.79 2.95 -12.91
N ARG A 197 11.12 4.23 -12.79
CA ARG A 197 11.11 5.18 -13.89
C ARG A 197 12.08 4.81 -15.01
N LYS A 198 13.22 4.21 -14.66
CA LYS A 198 14.21 3.76 -15.67
C LYS A 198 13.65 2.70 -16.62
N ALA A 199 12.71 1.85 -16.14
CA ALA A 199 12.03 0.85 -16.96
C ALA A 199 11.01 1.46 -17.95
N GLU A 200 10.67 2.73 -17.76
CA GLU A 200 9.78 3.52 -18.64
C GLU A 200 10.58 4.50 -19.53
N GLY A 201 11.93 4.46 -19.49
CA GLY A 201 12.77 5.41 -20.23
C GLY A 201 12.81 6.82 -19.62
N LEU A 202 12.45 6.98 -18.33
CA LEU A 202 12.36 8.26 -17.65
C LEU A 202 13.56 8.53 -16.74
N GLU A 203 13.98 9.78 -16.69
CA GLU A 203 14.99 10.25 -15.77
C GLU A 203 14.46 10.26 -14.32
N THR A 204 15.39 10.14 -13.37
CA THR A 204 15.08 10.21 -11.93
C THR A 204 15.49 11.58 -11.36
N GLY A 205 14.74 12.08 -10.38
CA GLY A 205 15.05 13.35 -9.72
C GLY A 205 13.97 13.78 -8.75
N ILE A 206 14.26 14.81 -7.99
CA ILE A 206 13.34 15.47 -7.05
C ILE A 206 13.24 16.94 -7.45
N SER A 207 12.04 17.50 -7.49
CA SER A 207 11.82 18.89 -7.83
C SER A 207 10.51 19.40 -7.24
N MET A 208 10.35 20.70 -7.16
CA MET A 208 9.07 21.33 -6.85
C MET A 208 8.21 21.42 -8.10
N LEU A 209 6.95 20.98 -7.99
CA LEU A 209 5.95 21.10 -9.04
C LEU A 209 5.02 22.30 -8.79
N HIS A 210 4.85 22.69 -7.51
CA HIS A 210 4.09 23.86 -7.07
C HIS A 210 4.59 24.35 -5.71
N GLY A 211 4.54 25.65 -5.47
CA GLY A 211 4.96 26.25 -4.21
C GLY A 211 6.45 26.13 -3.92
N GLU A 212 6.84 26.38 -2.69
CA GLU A 212 8.21 26.30 -2.19
C GLU A 212 8.45 25.01 -1.40
N ASN A 213 9.72 24.64 -1.21
CA ASN A 213 10.09 23.52 -0.33
C ASN A 213 9.62 23.82 1.10
N PRO A 214 8.75 22.97 1.68
CA PRO A 214 8.27 23.20 3.04
C PRO A 214 9.34 23.01 4.13
N GLY A 215 10.51 22.45 3.79
CA GLY A 215 11.49 22.01 4.77
C GLY A 215 10.97 20.86 5.63
N ALA A 216 11.58 20.65 6.79
CA ALA A 216 11.10 19.69 7.76
C ALA A 216 9.88 20.25 8.52
N PHE A 217 8.85 19.42 8.68
CA PHE A 217 7.64 19.76 9.44
C PHE A 217 7.06 18.53 10.15
N THR A 218 6.17 18.76 11.10
CA THR A 218 5.56 17.69 11.90
C THR A 218 4.20 17.30 11.34
N VAL A 219 3.95 16.00 11.30
CA VAL A 219 2.64 15.41 11.01
C VAL A 219 2.22 14.49 12.15
N THR A 220 0.93 14.41 12.41
CA THR A 220 0.37 13.53 13.45
C THR A 220 -0.35 12.34 12.79
N ALA A 221 0.08 11.13 13.12
CA ALA A 221 -0.54 9.88 12.69
C ALA A 221 -0.84 9.00 13.91
N ASN A 222 -2.10 8.60 14.12
CA ASN A 222 -2.50 7.78 15.28
C ASN A 222 -2.01 8.36 16.62
N GLU A 223 -2.16 9.68 16.81
CA GLU A 223 -1.70 10.40 18.00
C GLU A 223 -0.17 10.39 18.21
N ILE A 224 0.59 10.04 17.19
CA ILE A 224 2.05 10.08 17.17
C ILE A 224 2.51 11.18 16.25
N GLU A 225 3.37 12.06 16.75
CA GLU A 225 3.99 13.12 15.97
C GLU A 225 5.28 12.62 15.32
N PHE A 226 5.38 12.84 14.02
CA PHE A 226 6.58 12.52 13.22
C PHE A 226 7.08 13.78 12.53
N GLU A 227 8.38 14.01 12.60
CA GLU A 227 9.03 14.98 11.72
C GLU A 227 9.31 14.32 10.35
N ILE A 228 8.91 15.01 9.30
CA ILE A 228 9.16 14.57 7.93
C ILE A 228 9.73 15.69 7.10
N ASP A 229 10.58 15.34 6.13
CA ASP A 229 11.07 16.22 5.08
C ASP A 229 10.73 15.56 3.75
N LEU A 230 9.96 16.24 2.91
CA LEU A 230 9.47 15.68 1.64
C LEU A 230 10.49 15.78 0.51
N VAL A 231 11.53 16.57 0.64
CA VAL A 231 12.59 16.75 -0.36
C VAL A 231 13.83 15.96 0.02
N ASP A 232 14.36 16.16 1.21
CA ASP A 232 15.63 15.56 1.66
C ASP A 232 15.43 14.27 2.46
N GLY A 233 14.18 14.01 2.92
CA GLY A 233 13.81 12.80 3.66
C GLY A 233 13.82 11.54 2.82
N GLN A 234 13.89 10.37 3.49
CA GLN A 234 13.78 9.09 2.82
C GLN A 234 12.37 8.85 2.28
N LYS A 235 12.25 8.33 1.05
CA LYS A 235 10.99 8.04 0.36
C LYS A 235 10.07 9.26 0.28
N THR A 236 8.75 9.05 0.32
CA THR A 236 7.72 10.10 0.22
C THR A 236 7.32 10.71 1.57
N GLY A 237 7.97 10.34 2.68
CA GLY A 237 7.63 10.74 4.04
C GLY A 237 7.41 9.55 4.97
N LEU A 238 6.18 9.31 5.45
CA LEU A 238 5.82 8.15 6.28
C LEU A 238 5.43 6.92 5.45
N TYR A 239 5.50 5.76 6.09
CA TYR A 239 4.89 4.52 5.60
C TYR A 239 3.38 4.52 5.92
N LEU A 240 2.59 5.23 5.10
CA LEU A 240 1.16 5.40 5.31
C LEU A 240 0.39 4.07 5.29
N ASP A 241 0.89 3.08 4.56
CA ASP A 241 0.34 1.75 4.44
C ASP A 241 0.39 0.92 5.73
N GLN A 242 1.29 1.26 6.67
CA GLN A 242 1.49 0.56 7.94
C GLN A 242 0.80 1.23 9.14
N LEU A 243 0.17 2.39 8.97
CA LEU A 243 -0.41 3.14 10.10
C LEU A 243 -1.45 2.33 10.90
N GLU A 244 -2.29 1.53 10.22
CA GLU A 244 -3.25 0.64 10.90
C GLU A 244 -2.51 -0.47 11.65
N SER A 245 -1.46 -1.06 11.05
CA SER A 245 -0.66 -2.10 11.69
C SER A 245 0.06 -1.57 12.94
N HIS A 246 0.57 -0.32 12.91
CA HIS A 246 1.16 0.30 14.10
C HIS A 246 0.15 0.33 15.27
N ALA A 247 -1.07 0.79 15.01
CA ALA A 247 -2.11 0.89 16.03
C ALA A 247 -2.57 -0.50 16.54
N GLU A 248 -2.72 -1.48 15.63
CA GLU A 248 -3.15 -2.84 16.01
C GLU A 248 -2.11 -3.58 16.82
N VAL A 249 -0.84 -3.53 16.44
CA VAL A 249 0.25 -4.19 17.18
C VAL A 249 0.48 -3.50 18.52
N ALA A 250 0.37 -2.18 18.60
CA ALA A 250 0.53 -1.43 19.84
C ALA A 250 -0.47 -1.85 20.92
N LYS A 251 -1.70 -2.27 20.57
CA LYS A 251 -2.69 -2.81 21.53
C LYS A 251 -2.19 -4.02 22.30
N LEU A 252 -1.21 -4.73 21.75
CA LEU A 252 -0.61 -5.93 22.34
C LEU A 252 0.59 -5.62 23.27
N ALA A 253 1.05 -4.35 23.32
CA ALA A 253 2.32 -3.99 23.93
C ALA A 253 2.24 -3.69 25.45
N LYS A 254 1.06 -3.43 26.00
CA LYS A 254 0.90 -3.02 27.39
C LYS A 254 1.55 -4.00 28.37
N GLY A 255 2.49 -3.49 29.19
CA GLY A 255 3.21 -4.26 30.18
C GLY A 255 4.26 -5.25 29.62
N LYS A 256 4.61 -5.12 28.34
CA LYS A 256 5.52 -6.04 27.63
C LYS A 256 6.87 -5.39 27.35
N ARG A 257 7.92 -6.23 27.28
CA ARG A 257 9.22 -5.89 26.71
C ARG A 257 9.13 -6.09 25.19
N VAL A 258 9.30 -5.00 24.45
CA VAL A 258 9.10 -4.96 23.00
C VAL A 258 10.44 -4.87 22.29
N LEU A 259 10.61 -5.62 21.21
CA LEU A 259 11.69 -5.48 20.24
C LEU A 259 11.10 -5.11 18.88
N ASP A 260 11.46 -3.95 18.36
CA ASP A 260 11.09 -3.49 17.02
C ASP A 260 12.30 -3.53 16.10
N CYS A 261 12.30 -4.48 15.16
CA CYS A 261 13.36 -4.69 14.18
C CYS A 261 13.02 -4.05 12.84
N PHE A 262 14.00 -3.36 12.25
CA PHE A 262 13.81 -2.51 11.07
C PHE A 262 12.92 -1.31 11.39
N THR A 263 13.19 -0.69 12.52
CA THR A 263 12.32 0.31 13.15
C THR A 263 12.11 1.57 12.31
N ASN A 264 13.00 1.88 11.36
CA ASN A 264 12.99 3.10 10.56
C ASN A 264 12.85 4.34 11.47
N GLN A 265 11.82 5.18 11.29
CA GLN A 265 11.56 6.37 12.10
C GLN A 265 10.86 6.07 13.46
N GLY A 266 10.80 4.80 13.88
CA GLY A 266 10.25 4.38 15.17
C GLY A 266 8.72 4.19 15.20
N GLY A 267 8.06 3.98 14.06
CA GLY A 267 6.59 3.92 14.00
C GLY A 267 5.98 2.90 14.94
N PHE A 268 6.41 1.62 14.88
CA PHE A 268 5.95 0.57 15.80
C PHE A 268 6.48 0.80 17.22
N ALA A 269 7.77 1.14 17.37
CA ALA A 269 8.40 1.33 18.67
C ALA A 269 7.68 2.40 19.51
N ILE A 270 7.44 3.59 18.93
CA ILE A 270 6.76 4.70 19.60
C ILE A 270 5.31 4.35 19.92
N ALA A 271 4.59 3.70 18.98
CA ALA A 271 3.22 3.26 19.20
C ALA A 271 3.14 2.29 20.40
N CYS A 272 4.07 1.32 20.49
CA CYS A 272 4.13 0.38 21.60
C CYS A 272 4.50 1.06 22.92
N ALA A 273 5.43 2.01 22.93
CA ALA A 273 5.80 2.77 24.10
C ALA A 273 4.62 3.59 24.64
N LYS A 274 3.90 4.32 23.76
CA LYS A 274 2.67 5.07 24.11
C LYS A 274 1.55 4.15 24.64
N ALA A 275 1.47 2.92 24.14
CA ALA A 275 0.50 1.92 24.61
C ALA A 275 0.86 1.28 25.97
N GLY A 276 1.98 1.69 26.59
CA GLY A 276 2.38 1.25 27.92
C GLY A 276 3.26 -0.01 27.92
N ALA A 277 4.10 -0.19 26.91
CA ALA A 277 5.18 -1.18 26.97
C ALA A 277 6.11 -0.88 28.17
N THR A 278 6.62 -1.94 28.82
CA THR A 278 7.54 -1.80 29.97
C THR A 278 8.93 -1.32 29.50
N SER A 279 9.35 -1.77 28.35
CA SER A 279 10.55 -1.33 27.66
C SER A 279 10.42 -1.56 26.15
N VAL A 280 11.07 -0.74 25.36
CA VAL A 280 11.09 -0.87 23.89
C VAL A 280 12.52 -0.76 23.42
N THR A 281 13.01 -1.79 22.75
CA THR A 281 14.26 -1.78 22.00
C THR A 281 13.95 -1.68 20.51
N ALA A 282 14.50 -0.69 19.83
CA ALA A 282 14.30 -0.40 18.42
C ALA A 282 15.64 -0.58 17.67
N VAL A 283 15.66 -1.38 16.60
CA VAL A 283 16.89 -1.72 15.87
C VAL A 283 16.77 -1.39 14.40
N ASP A 284 17.71 -0.64 13.87
CA ASP A 284 17.86 -0.39 12.44
C ASP A 284 19.35 -0.33 12.07
N ILE A 285 19.67 -0.57 10.80
CA ILE A 285 21.03 -0.46 10.27
C ILE A 285 21.37 0.98 9.85
N SER A 286 20.36 1.81 9.61
CA SER A 286 20.51 3.19 9.15
C SER A 286 20.67 4.15 10.32
N GLY A 287 21.84 4.77 10.47
CA GLY A 287 22.06 5.79 11.49
C GLY A 287 21.09 6.96 11.38
N VAL A 288 20.75 7.38 10.15
CA VAL A 288 19.75 8.44 9.92
C VAL A 288 18.36 8.03 10.42
N ALA A 289 17.95 6.78 10.17
CA ALA A 289 16.66 6.26 10.66
C ALA A 289 16.66 6.16 12.20
N CYS A 290 17.76 5.68 12.80
CA CYS A 290 17.93 5.62 14.25
C CYS A 290 17.83 6.99 14.91
N GLU A 291 18.44 8.02 14.31
CA GLU A 291 18.34 9.38 14.84
C GLU A 291 16.92 9.93 14.73
N ALA A 292 16.26 9.74 13.58
CA ALA A 292 14.86 10.10 13.42
C ALA A 292 13.95 9.39 14.44
N ALA A 293 14.20 8.12 14.74
CA ALA A 293 13.46 7.38 15.77
C ALA A 293 13.65 7.98 17.17
N ARG A 294 14.88 8.38 17.55
CA ARG A 294 15.15 9.04 18.84
C ARG A 294 14.44 10.38 18.95
N GLU A 295 14.55 11.23 17.92
CA GLU A 295 13.92 12.54 17.93
C GLU A 295 12.39 12.44 17.93
N ASN A 296 11.81 11.49 17.17
CA ASN A 296 10.37 11.24 17.20
C ASN A 296 9.92 10.70 18.58
N ALA A 297 10.68 9.80 19.22
CA ALA A 297 10.36 9.32 20.56
C ALA A 297 10.36 10.47 21.58
N LYS A 298 11.38 11.32 21.56
CA LYS A 298 11.47 12.53 22.41
C LYS A 298 10.29 13.47 22.17
N ARG A 299 9.93 13.74 20.91
CA ARG A 299 8.78 14.58 20.53
C ARG A 299 7.47 14.04 21.12
N ASN A 300 7.33 12.73 21.18
CA ASN A 300 6.16 12.05 21.74
C ASN A 300 6.22 11.79 23.26
N GLY A 301 7.28 12.25 23.94
CA GLY A 301 7.44 12.08 25.38
C GLY A 301 7.57 10.63 25.85
N VAL A 302 8.13 9.74 24.99
CA VAL A 302 8.37 8.33 25.31
C VAL A 302 9.85 8.00 25.24
N GLU A 303 10.26 7.00 26.03
CA GLU A 303 11.62 6.47 26.01
C GLU A 303 11.67 5.16 25.24
N ILE A 304 12.61 5.04 24.31
CA ILE A 304 12.94 3.84 23.56
C ILE A 304 14.46 3.68 23.47
N ASP A 305 14.96 2.45 23.55
CA ASP A 305 16.37 2.14 23.36
C ASP A 305 16.65 1.89 21.87
N VAL A 306 17.31 2.84 21.20
CA VAL A 306 17.57 2.77 19.75
C VAL A 306 19.00 2.32 19.47
N ILE A 307 19.13 1.17 18.81
CA ILE A 307 20.38 0.51 18.50
C ILE A 307 20.64 0.51 16.99
N GLU A 308 21.71 1.20 16.57
CA GLU A 308 22.19 1.14 15.18
C GLU A 308 22.97 -0.17 14.97
N LYS A 309 22.33 -1.17 14.37
CA LYS A 309 22.93 -2.48 14.10
C LYS A 309 22.19 -3.22 12.99
N ASN A 310 22.91 -4.05 12.25
CA ASN A 310 22.26 -4.99 11.35
C ASN A 310 21.37 -5.96 12.15
N VAL A 311 20.09 -6.07 11.78
CA VAL A 311 19.08 -6.86 12.51
C VAL A 311 19.47 -8.35 12.58
N PHE A 312 20.05 -8.94 11.52
CA PHE A 312 20.49 -10.33 11.53
C PHE A 312 21.59 -10.56 12.58
N ASP A 313 22.53 -9.62 12.71
CA ASP A 313 23.62 -9.69 13.69
C ASP A 313 23.11 -9.39 15.10
N PHE A 314 22.14 -8.47 15.24
CA PHE A 314 21.49 -8.21 16.52
C PHE A 314 20.79 -9.47 17.01
N LEU A 315 19.86 -10.04 16.24
CA LEU A 315 19.14 -11.24 16.60
C LEU A 315 20.01 -12.48 16.84
N LYS A 316 21.20 -12.53 16.21
CA LYS A 316 22.19 -13.58 16.44
C LYS A 316 22.87 -13.45 17.80
N SER A 317 23.11 -12.23 18.25
CA SER A 317 23.86 -11.94 19.49
C SER A 317 22.95 -11.66 20.69
N ALA A 318 21.65 -11.40 20.48
CA ALA A 318 20.69 -11.11 21.55
C ALA A 318 20.55 -12.30 22.51
N LYS A 319 20.59 -11.98 23.80
CA LYS A 319 20.43 -12.96 24.91
C LYS A 319 19.18 -12.68 25.74
N ASP A 320 18.68 -11.45 25.64
CA ASP A 320 17.49 -11.00 26.36
C ASP A 320 16.24 -11.61 25.74
N SER A 321 15.26 -11.96 26.57
CA SER A 321 13.95 -12.39 26.10
C SER A 321 13.02 -11.19 26.01
N TYR A 322 12.15 -11.24 25.01
CA TYR A 322 11.10 -10.24 24.75
C TYR A 322 9.73 -10.88 24.85
N ASP A 323 8.71 -10.05 25.03
CA ASP A 323 7.33 -10.49 25.12
C ASP A 323 6.56 -10.19 23.82
N LEU A 324 7.03 -9.22 23.05
CA LEU A 324 6.54 -8.86 21.71
C LEU A 324 7.74 -8.53 20.81
N ILE A 325 7.85 -9.20 19.67
CA ILE A 325 8.84 -8.89 18.64
C ILE A 325 8.12 -8.48 17.36
N ILE A 326 8.57 -7.39 16.75
CA ILE A 326 8.06 -6.86 15.50
C ILE A 326 9.16 -6.96 14.44
N LEU A 327 8.83 -7.46 13.26
CA LEU A 327 9.72 -7.58 12.11
C LEU A 327 9.05 -6.92 10.90
N ASP A 328 9.51 -5.76 10.49
CA ASP A 328 9.07 -5.07 9.27
C ASP A 328 10.24 -4.81 8.31
N PRO A 329 10.86 -5.87 7.76
CA PRO A 329 12.03 -5.73 6.92
C PRO A 329 11.69 -5.10 5.56
N PRO A 330 12.67 -4.43 4.92
CA PRO A 330 12.55 -4.05 3.53
C PRO A 330 12.36 -5.29 2.66
N SER A 331 11.85 -5.11 1.44
CA SER A 331 11.68 -6.23 0.51
C SER A 331 13.01 -6.95 0.22
N PHE A 332 13.11 -8.21 0.62
CA PHE A 332 14.31 -9.03 0.36
C PHE A 332 14.39 -9.53 -1.08
N THR A 333 13.34 -9.36 -1.89
CA THR A 333 13.38 -9.74 -3.30
C THR A 333 12.65 -8.73 -4.18
N ARG A 334 13.23 -8.50 -5.36
CA ARG A 334 12.62 -7.70 -6.45
C ARG A 334 12.27 -8.55 -7.68
N SER A 335 12.53 -9.86 -7.62
CA SER A 335 12.28 -10.76 -8.76
C SER A 335 11.94 -12.17 -8.29
N LYS A 336 11.22 -12.93 -9.13
CA LYS A 336 10.96 -14.36 -8.88
C LYS A 336 12.24 -15.19 -8.76
N LYS A 337 13.32 -14.78 -9.43
CA LYS A 337 14.59 -15.50 -9.42
C LYS A 337 15.26 -15.52 -8.03
N THR A 338 15.10 -14.45 -7.26
CA THR A 338 15.69 -14.29 -5.92
C THR A 338 14.71 -14.62 -4.79
N LEU A 339 13.52 -15.13 -5.11
CA LEU A 339 12.47 -15.42 -4.12
C LEU A 339 12.92 -16.45 -3.07
N ASN A 340 13.58 -17.53 -3.49
CA ASN A 340 14.03 -18.58 -2.57
C ASN A 340 15.07 -18.05 -1.57
N ASP A 341 15.97 -17.17 -2.01
CA ASP A 341 16.97 -16.55 -1.15
C ASP A 341 16.30 -15.59 -0.15
N ALA A 342 15.35 -14.81 -0.62
CA ALA A 342 14.55 -13.95 0.24
C ALA A 342 13.79 -14.75 1.32
N MET A 343 13.17 -15.87 0.93
CA MET A 343 12.45 -16.72 1.88
C MET A 343 13.39 -17.38 2.90
N ARG A 344 14.67 -17.64 2.54
CA ARG A 344 15.70 -18.05 3.54
C ARG A 344 16.00 -16.92 4.53
N GLY A 345 16.14 -15.69 4.05
CA GLY A 345 16.33 -14.52 4.91
C GLY A 345 15.16 -14.31 5.88
N TYR A 346 13.92 -14.37 5.40
CA TYR A 346 12.73 -14.32 6.26
C TYR A 346 12.72 -15.43 7.30
N LYS A 347 13.00 -16.67 6.89
CA LYS A 347 13.06 -17.81 7.82
C LYS A 347 14.11 -17.61 8.92
N GLU A 348 15.25 -17.05 8.58
CA GLU A 348 16.34 -16.79 9.53
C GLU A 348 15.92 -15.80 10.62
N ILE A 349 15.32 -14.64 10.23
CA ILE A 349 14.87 -13.66 11.22
C ILE A 349 13.69 -14.20 12.04
N HIS A 350 12.76 -14.94 11.45
CA HIS A 350 11.67 -15.60 12.19
C HIS A 350 12.20 -16.59 13.21
N LEU A 351 13.11 -17.49 12.80
CA LEU A 351 13.70 -18.49 13.68
C LEU A 351 14.41 -17.86 14.89
N ARG A 352 15.21 -16.81 14.65
CA ARG A 352 15.94 -16.12 15.71
C ARG A 352 15.00 -15.39 16.64
N SER A 353 14.01 -14.69 16.13
CA SER A 353 12.99 -14.01 16.94
C SER A 353 12.18 -14.99 17.79
N LEU A 354 11.77 -16.11 17.22
CA LEU A 354 11.04 -17.15 17.98
C LEU A 354 11.86 -17.76 19.11
N LYS A 355 13.19 -17.80 19.00
CA LYS A 355 14.08 -18.26 20.10
C LYS A 355 14.14 -17.27 21.27
N LEU A 356 13.89 -15.98 21.03
CA LEU A 356 13.89 -14.91 22.03
C LEU A 356 12.50 -14.73 22.69
N LEU A 357 11.47 -15.46 22.24
CA LEU A 357 10.12 -15.41 22.76
C LEU A 357 9.84 -16.63 23.62
N ASP A 358 9.33 -16.43 24.84
CA ASP A 358 8.84 -17.49 25.69
C ASP A 358 7.35 -17.79 25.44
N LYS A 359 6.76 -18.71 26.23
CA LYS A 359 5.34 -19.03 26.18
C LYS A 359 4.50 -17.76 26.42
N GLY A 360 3.52 -17.49 25.55
CA GLY A 360 2.72 -16.28 25.56
C GLY A 360 3.39 -15.09 24.86
N GLY A 361 4.63 -15.26 24.38
CA GLY A 361 5.33 -14.26 23.57
C GLY A 361 4.71 -14.13 22.18
N ILE A 362 4.76 -12.93 21.62
CA ILE A 362 4.09 -12.55 20.38
C ILE A 362 5.12 -12.17 19.32
N LEU A 363 4.95 -12.67 18.12
CA LEU A 363 5.69 -12.24 16.92
C LEU A 363 4.72 -11.57 15.94
N SER A 364 4.96 -10.32 15.59
CA SER A 364 4.30 -9.62 14.48
C SER A 364 5.29 -9.45 13.34
N SER A 365 5.05 -10.07 12.19
CA SER A 365 5.97 -10.04 11.07
C SER A 365 5.31 -9.62 9.78
N PHE A 366 5.98 -8.74 9.03
CA PHE A 366 5.48 -8.11 7.81
C PHE A 366 6.34 -8.43 6.59
N CYS A 367 5.74 -8.37 5.42
CA CYS A 367 6.40 -8.59 4.14
C CYS A 367 5.77 -7.72 3.05
N CYS A 368 6.56 -6.82 2.47
CA CYS A 368 6.17 -5.97 1.36
C CYS A 368 6.60 -6.51 -0.03
N SER A 369 7.10 -7.75 -0.12
CA SER A 369 7.54 -8.36 -1.39
C SER A 369 6.35 -8.87 -2.20
N HIS A 370 6.15 -8.35 -3.42
CA HIS A 370 5.09 -8.80 -4.33
C HIS A 370 5.18 -10.27 -4.70
N HIS A 371 6.40 -10.81 -4.80
CA HIS A 371 6.61 -12.21 -5.22
C HIS A 371 6.39 -13.23 -4.10
N ALA A 372 6.44 -12.80 -2.83
CA ALA A 372 6.07 -13.64 -1.70
C ALA A 372 4.55 -13.61 -1.51
N THR A 373 3.87 -14.71 -1.82
CA THR A 373 2.42 -14.80 -1.58
C THR A 373 2.14 -14.84 -0.08
N ARG A 374 0.89 -14.54 0.28
CA ARG A 374 0.39 -14.63 1.65
C ARG A 374 0.66 -16.01 2.27
N GLU A 375 0.31 -17.04 1.53
CA GLU A 375 0.45 -18.45 1.94
C GLU A 375 1.91 -18.83 2.14
N LEU A 376 2.77 -18.43 1.19
CA LEU A 376 4.21 -18.71 1.28
C LEU A 376 4.86 -18.03 2.48
N PHE A 377 4.42 -16.78 2.80
CA PHE A 377 4.96 -16.06 3.95
C PHE A 377 4.49 -16.67 5.28
N LEU A 378 3.21 -17.04 5.39
CA LEU A 378 2.69 -17.74 6.57
C LEU A 378 3.34 -19.11 6.75
N GLU A 379 3.51 -19.87 5.67
CA GLU A 379 4.25 -21.15 5.70
C GLU A 379 5.69 -20.97 6.17
N ASN A 380 6.35 -19.88 5.76
CA ASN A 380 7.72 -19.56 6.19
C ASN A 380 7.80 -19.37 7.73
N ILE A 381 6.85 -18.64 8.34
CA ILE A 381 6.75 -18.51 9.79
C ILE A 381 6.52 -19.88 10.44
N GLY A 382 5.65 -20.71 9.87
CA GLY A 382 5.40 -22.07 10.35
C GLY A 382 6.64 -22.96 10.30
N ARG A 383 7.41 -22.93 9.20
CA ARG A 383 8.69 -23.67 9.08
C ARG A 383 9.72 -23.19 10.12
N ALA A 384 9.81 -21.88 10.36
CA ALA A 384 10.69 -21.33 11.39
C ALA A 384 10.27 -21.77 12.80
N SER A 385 8.97 -21.90 13.07
CA SER A 385 8.47 -22.36 14.36
C SER A 385 8.85 -23.81 14.67
N VAL A 386 8.83 -24.69 13.66
CA VAL A 386 9.29 -26.08 13.80
C VAL A 386 10.78 -26.12 14.18
N ASP A 387 11.61 -25.35 13.49
CA ASP A 387 13.05 -25.29 13.79
C ASP A 387 13.33 -24.64 15.16
N ALA A 388 12.48 -23.72 15.60
CA ALA A 388 12.55 -23.11 16.94
C ALA A 388 11.97 -24.03 18.05
N LYS A 389 11.36 -25.17 17.70
CA LYS A 389 10.62 -26.07 18.61
C LYS A 389 9.51 -25.34 19.37
N LYS A 390 8.78 -24.46 18.68
CA LYS A 390 7.67 -23.67 19.23
C LYS A 390 6.38 -24.02 18.47
N SER A 391 5.24 -24.03 19.17
CA SER A 391 3.93 -24.08 18.56
C SER A 391 3.36 -22.68 18.49
N LEU A 392 2.74 -22.33 17.36
CA LEU A 392 2.20 -20.99 17.13
C LEU A 392 0.69 -21.02 16.94
N ARG A 393 0.04 -19.96 17.44
CA ARG A 393 -1.37 -19.63 17.16
C ARG A 393 -1.41 -18.33 16.39
N LEU A 394 -2.19 -18.29 15.29
CA LEU A 394 -2.47 -17.04 14.58
C LEU A 394 -3.39 -16.17 15.44
N VAL A 395 -2.98 -14.93 15.69
CA VAL A 395 -3.71 -13.91 16.47
C VAL A 395 -4.38 -12.90 15.54
N ALA A 396 -3.63 -12.37 14.58
CA ALA A 396 -4.13 -11.39 13.63
C ALA A 396 -3.45 -11.53 12.27
N GLU A 397 -4.12 -11.03 11.26
CA GLU A 397 -3.61 -10.89 9.91
C GLU A 397 -3.68 -9.42 9.50
N HIS A 398 -2.60 -8.89 8.94
CA HIS A 398 -2.46 -7.49 8.56
C HIS A 398 -2.30 -7.36 7.05
N LYS A 399 -2.77 -6.23 6.53
CA LYS A 399 -2.68 -5.84 5.11
C LYS A 399 -2.36 -4.35 5.01
N GLN A 400 -2.09 -3.88 3.80
CA GLN A 400 -1.97 -2.46 3.53
C GLN A 400 -3.25 -1.70 3.93
N ARG A 401 -3.08 -0.48 4.47
CA ARG A 401 -4.17 0.42 4.86
C ARG A 401 -5.11 0.68 3.68
N ALA A 402 -6.37 1.00 3.95
CA ALA A 402 -7.43 1.16 2.93
C ALA A 402 -7.18 2.29 1.92
N ASP A 403 -6.28 3.24 2.22
CA ASP A 403 -5.82 4.24 1.25
C ASP A 403 -4.87 3.70 0.15
N HIS A 404 -4.50 2.42 0.25
CA HIS A 404 -3.80 1.64 -0.76
C HIS A 404 -4.75 0.54 -1.30
N PRO A 405 -5.82 0.89 -2.04
CA PRO A 405 -6.86 -0.05 -2.41
C PRO A 405 -6.33 -1.18 -3.30
N ILE A 406 -6.95 -2.36 -3.17
CA ILE A 406 -6.58 -3.58 -3.89
C ILE A 406 -7.61 -3.85 -4.98
N LEU A 407 -7.16 -4.00 -6.22
CA LEU A 407 -7.99 -4.48 -7.32
C LEU A 407 -7.89 -6.00 -7.45
N ILE A 408 -9.02 -6.69 -7.37
CA ILE A 408 -9.07 -8.16 -7.48
C ILE A 408 -8.51 -8.62 -8.83
N THR A 409 -8.73 -7.86 -9.89
CA THR A 409 -8.26 -8.16 -11.25
C THR A 409 -6.80 -7.80 -11.51
N ILE A 410 -6.16 -7.05 -10.60
CA ILE A 410 -4.73 -6.70 -10.63
C ILE A 410 -4.13 -7.09 -9.28
N PRO A 411 -3.82 -8.38 -9.07
CA PRO A 411 -3.31 -8.88 -7.78
C PRO A 411 -2.00 -8.20 -7.36
N GLU A 412 -1.27 -7.61 -8.29
CA GLU A 412 -0.06 -6.82 -8.04
C GLU A 412 -0.31 -5.56 -7.20
N THR A 413 -1.56 -5.11 -7.08
CA THR A 413 -1.93 -4.01 -6.17
C THR A 413 -1.95 -4.43 -4.70
N SER A 414 -1.96 -5.73 -4.40
CA SER A 414 -1.81 -6.30 -3.05
C SER A 414 -0.36 -6.67 -2.80
N TYR A 415 0.34 -5.91 -1.97
CA TYR A 415 1.77 -6.12 -1.76
C TYR A 415 2.16 -6.32 -0.29
N LEU A 416 1.47 -5.67 0.66
CA LEU A 416 1.74 -5.81 2.08
C LEU A 416 0.92 -6.95 2.69
N LYS A 417 1.59 -7.81 3.42
CA LYS A 417 0.99 -8.87 4.23
C LYS A 417 1.74 -8.96 5.55
N GLY A 418 1.01 -9.17 6.63
CA GLY A 418 1.57 -9.34 7.96
C GLY A 418 0.79 -10.36 8.76
N PHE A 419 1.48 -11.02 9.69
CA PHE A 419 0.87 -11.96 10.62
C PHE A 419 1.37 -11.70 12.03
N THR A 420 0.43 -11.65 12.96
CA THR A 420 0.72 -11.69 14.39
C THR A 420 0.42 -13.08 14.91
N VAL A 421 1.41 -13.72 15.52
CA VAL A 421 1.32 -15.07 16.06
C VAL A 421 1.76 -15.10 17.52
N GLU A 422 1.17 -15.98 18.31
CA GLU A 422 1.47 -16.22 19.72
C GLU A 422 2.17 -17.56 19.90
N VAL A 423 3.19 -17.60 20.72
CA VAL A 423 3.85 -18.84 21.15
C VAL A 423 2.99 -19.53 22.20
N ILE A 424 2.46 -20.71 21.87
CA ILE A 424 1.64 -21.50 22.79
C ILE A 424 2.42 -22.70 23.36
N PRO A 425 1.95 -23.34 24.45
CA PRO A 425 2.56 -24.57 24.94
C PRO A 425 2.66 -25.62 23.84
N THR A 426 3.80 -26.28 23.74
CA THR A 426 3.98 -27.42 22.82
C THR A 426 3.01 -28.54 23.23
N ARG A 427 2.27 -29.05 22.29
CA ARG A 427 1.36 -30.20 22.47
C ARG A 427 2.12 -31.50 22.27
#